data_fcc1022115f3a449d29bf0a6e1baeff8
#
_entry.id   fcc1022115f3a449d29bf0a6e1baeff8
#
_cell.length_a   1.000
_cell.length_b   1.000
_cell.length_c   1.000
_cell.angle_alpha   90.00
_cell.angle_beta   90.00
_cell.angle_gamma   90.00
#
_symmetry.space_group_name_H-M   'P 1'
#
loop_
_entity.id
_entity.type
_entity.pdbx_description
1 polymer ?
#
loop_
_entity_poly.entity_id
_entity_poly.type
_entity_poly.pdbx_seq_one_letter_code
_entity_poly.pdbx_strand_id
1 'polypeptide(L)'
;MQSLALHASQRSHQARTAAHQRDRTASAAMEFLQHAQGTQSCLLTWPSDQWDATTACPDAEPQQLRSGRLASLPWQLQRWQPHDGSSGRLSLRWDDGSLSHQWLEVSP
;
A
#
# COMPACT_ATOMS: atom_id res chain seq x y z
N MET A 1 19.25 -17.77 -33.95
CA MET A 1 18.37 -16.62 -34.14
C MET A 1 17.04 -16.77 -33.43
N GLN A 2 16.43 -17.96 -33.43
CA GLN A 2 15.16 -18.16 -32.72
C GLN A 2 15.27 -17.97 -31.21
N SER A 3 16.39 -18.36 -30.61
CA SER A 3 16.60 -18.19 -29.15
C SER A 3 16.69 -16.73 -28.75
N LEU A 4 17.23 -15.83 -29.56
CA LEU A 4 17.28 -14.42 -29.30
C LEU A 4 15.89 -13.78 -29.30
N ALA A 5 15.02 -14.18 -30.22
CA ALA A 5 13.64 -13.68 -30.26
C ALA A 5 12.84 -14.12 -29.03
N LEU A 6 13.04 -15.36 -28.58
CA LEU A 6 12.40 -15.85 -27.35
C LEU A 6 12.84 -15.09 -26.12
N HIS A 7 14.13 -14.79 -25.99
CA HIS A 7 14.64 -14.01 -24.85
C HIS A 7 14.08 -12.59 -24.82
N ALA A 8 13.98 -11.94 -25.97
CA ALA A 8 13.39 -10.59 -26.05
C ALA A 8 11.92 -10.61 -25.65
N SER A 9 11.16 -11.61 -26.07
CA SER A 9 9.75 -11.75 -25.71
C SER A 9 9.56 -11.95 -24.20
N GLN A 10 10.39 -12.78 -23.59
CA GLN A 10 10.35 -13.02 -22.14
C GLN A 10 10.67 -11.77 -21.34
N ARG A 11 11.64 -10.98 -21.75
CA ARG A 11 11.98 -9.72 -21.10
C ARG A 11 10.82 -8.72 -21.15
N SER A 12 10.17 -8.61 -22.30
CA SER A 12 9.01 -7.73 -22.44
C SER A 12 7.88 -8.15 -21.52
N HIS A 13 7.60 -9.44 -21.40
CA HIS A 13 6.57 -9.96 -20.52
C HIS A 13 6.88 -9.66 -19.06
N GLN A 14 8.10 -9.88 -18.60
CA GLN A 14 8.52 -9.61 -17.24
C GLN A 14 8.44 -8.11 -16.91
N ALA A 15 8.85 -7.25 -17.84
CA ALA A 15 8.78 -5.81 -17.65
C ALA A 15 7.35 -5.32 -17.50
N ARG A 16 6.42 -5.85 -18.31
CA ARG A 16 4.99 -5.50 -18.20
C ARG A 16 4.39 -5.93 -16.88
N THR A 17 4.73 -7.13 -16.41
CA THR A 17 4.24 -7.66 -15.13
C THR A 17 4.72 -6.79 -13.98
N ALA A 18 6.00 -6.41 -13.96
CA ALA A 18 6.55 -5.56 -12.92
C ALA A 18 5.93 -4.16 -12.92
N ALA A 19 5.70 -3.58 -14.10
CA ALA A 19 5.06 -2.28 -14.24
C ALA A 19 3.61 -2.33 -13.75
N HIS A 20 2.87 -3.38 -14.10
CA HIS A 20 1.49 -3.58 -13.65
C HIS A 20 1.39 -3.67 -12.13
N GLN A 21 2.30 -4.41 -11.49
CA GLN A 21 2.34 -4.52 -10.03
C GLN A 21 2.66 -3.18 -9.37
N ARG A 22 3.56 -2.40 -9.92
CA ARG A 22 3.87 -1.06 -9.39
C ARG A 22 2.69 -0.12 -9.51
N ASP A 23 1.99 -0.14 -10.64
CA ASP A 23 0.81 0.69 -10.85
C ASP A 23 -0.29 0.33 -9.87
N ARG A 24 -0.53 -0.95 -9.66
CA ARG A 24 -1.49 -1.46 -8.68
C ARG A 24 -1.16 -0.99 -7.27
N THR A 25 0.10 -1.11 -6.89
CA THR A 25 0.57 -0.70 -5.56
C THR A 25 0.42 0.80 -5.36
N ALA A 26 0.80 1.61 -6.34
CA ALA A 26 0.66 3.06 -6.26
C ALA A 26 -0.80 3.48 -6.14
N SER A 27 -1.70 2.84 -6.89
CA SER A 27 -3.13 3.14 -6.83
C SER A 27 -3.74 2.77 -5.48
N ALA A 28 -3.36 1.62 -4.92
CA ALA A 28 -3.81 1.22 -3.59
C ALA A 28 -3.26 2.13 -2.50
N ALA A 29 -2.03 2.61 -2.65
CA ALA A 29 -1.44 3.57 -1.73
C ALA A 29 -2.22 4.89 -1.72
N MET A 30 -2.67 5.36 -2.88
CA MET A 30 -3.50 6.56 -2.97
C MET A 30 -4.85 6.35 -2.30
N GLU A 31 -5.47 5.19 -2.48
CA GLU A 31 -6.72 4.85 -1.80
C GLU A 31 -6.52 4.85 -0.28
N PHE A 32 -5.43 4.25 0.19
CA PHE A 32 -5.09 4.27 1.61
C PHE A 32 -4.98 5.70 2.14
N LEU A 33 -4.28 6.59 1.43
CA LEU A 33 -4.15 7.98 1.83
C LEU A 33 -5.47 8.72 1.82
N GLN A 34 -6.38 8.42 0.89
CA GLN A 34 -7.71 9.01 0.87
C GLN A 34 -8.53 8.60 2.10
N HIS A 35 -8.46 7.32 2.48
CA HIS A 35 -9.12 6.84 3.68
C HIS A 35 -8.51 7.44 4.96
N ALA A 36 -7.25 7.82 4.91
CA ALA A 36 -6.52 8.36 6.05
C ALA A 36 -6.71 9.88 6.23
N GLN A 37 -7.56 10.52 5.44
CA GLN A 37 -7.86 11.93 5.59
C GLN A 37 -8.82 12.18 6.76
N GLY A 38 -8.83 13.41 7.24
CA GLY A 38 -9.74 13.78 8.32
C GLY A 38 -9.35 13.15 9.65
N THR A 39 -10.32 12.55 10.34
CA THR A 39 -10.11 11.98 11.68
C THR A 39 -9.14 10.80 11.69
N GLN A 40 -8.98 10.10 10.56
CA GLN A 40 -8.07 8.96 10.49
C GLN A 40 -6.60 9.38 10.36
N SER A 41 -6.31 10.63 10.02
CA SER A 41 -4.93 11.08 9.79
C SER A 41 -4.05 10.96 11.04
N CYS A 42 -4.64 11.03 12.23
CA CYS A 42 -3.91 10.82 13.48
C CYS A 42 -3.23 9.46 13.53
N LEU A 43 -3.85 8.42 12.95
CA LEU A 43 -3.32 7.07 12.97
C LEU A 43 -2.01 6.94 12.18
N LEU A 44 -1.77 7.83 11.22
CA LEU A 44 -0.55 7.78 10.41
C LEU A 44 0.70 8.16 11.21
N THR A 45 0.56 8.76 12.38
CA THR A 45 1.69 9.05 13.26
C THR A 45 2.09 7.86 14.14
N TRP A 46 1.31 6.77 14.08
CA TRP A 46 1.53 5.56 14.88
C TRP A 46 1.71 4.35 13.99
N PRO A 47 2.57 3.39 14.35
CA PRO A 47 2.63 2.13 13.61
C PRO A 47 1.32 1.36 13.74
N SER A 48 0.96 0.62 12.71
CA SER A 48 -0.35 -0.04 12.62
C SER A 48 -0.58 -1.08 13.73
N ASP A 49 0.48 -1.66 14.28
CA ASP A 49 0.37 -2.61 15.38
C ASP A 49 -0.03 -1.93 16.71
N GLN A 50 0.03 -0.60 16.78
CA GLN A 50 -0.35 0.17 17.97
C GLN A 50 -1.70 0.88 17.82
N TRP A 51 -2.34 0.79 16.66
CA TRP A 51 -3.58 1.55 16.41
C TRP A 51 -4.72 1.19 17.37
N ASP A 52 -4.84 -0.09 17.72
CA ASP A 52 -5.92 -0.52 18.62
C ASP A 52 -5.63 -0.17 20.09
N ALA A 53 -4.36 0.00 20.44
CA ALA A 53 -3.95 0.23 21.82
C ALA A 53 -3.79 1.72 22.14
N THR A 54 -3.62 2.60 21.12
CA THR A 54 -3.38 4.01 21.36
C THR A 54 -4.67 4.74 21.78
N THR A 55 -4.56 5.63 22.72
CA THR A 55 -5.64 6.54 23.12
C THR A 55 -5.46 7.93 22.52
N ALA A 56 -4.41 8.13 21.73
CA ALA A 56 -4.09 9.44 21.15
C ALA A 56 -5.04 9.84 20.01
N CYS A 57 -5.74 8.88 19.41
CA CYS A 57 -6.66 9.11 18.29
C CYS A 57 -8.06 8.58 18.61
N PRO A 58 -8.77 9.21 19.59
CA PRO A 58 -10.03 8.64 20.07
C PRO A 58 -11.15 8.63 19.04
N ASP A 59 -11.13 9.55 18.07
CA ASP A 59 -12.17 9.65 17.04
C ASP A 59 -11.82 8.86 15.77
N ALA A 60 -10.65 8.25 15.72
CA ALA A 60 -10.21 7.51 14.54
C ALA A 60 -10.74 6.08 14.57
N GLU A 61 -10.98 5.54 13.37
CA GLU A 61 -11.46 4.17 13.18
C GLU A 61 -10.41 3.36 12.42
N PRO A 62 -9.52 2.62 13.12
CA PRO A 62 -8.44 1.89 12.47
C PRO A 62 -8.92 0.92 11.38
N GLN A 63 -10.11 0.36 11.53
CA GLN A 63 -10.65 -0.61 10.56
C GLN A 63 -10.79 0.00 9.16
N GLN A 64 -11.02 1.29 9.06
CA GLN A 64 -11.15 1.95 7.76
C GLN A 64 -9.84 2.03 7.00
N LEU A 65 -8.71 1.90 7.68
CA LEU A 65 -7.38 1.91 7.06
C LEU A 65 -6.82 0.51 6.83
N ARG A 66 -7.48 -0.54 7.33
CA ARG A 66 -6.92 -1.90 7.31
C ARG A 66 -7.22 -2.67 6.05
N SER A 67 -8.13 -2.20 5.22
CA SER A 67 -8.48 -2.87 3.99
C SER A 67 -9.03 -1.89 2.99
N GLY A 68 -9.02 -2.29 1.72
CA GLY A 68 -9.60 -1.55 0.64
C GLY A 68 -9.79 -2.44 -0.56
N ARG A 69 -10.25 -1.83 -1.64
CA ARG A 69 -10.49 -2.56 -2.88
C ARG A 69 -10.11 -1.67 -4.05
N LEU A 70 -9.21 -2.17 -4.87
CA LEU A 70 -8.84 -1.52 -6.12
C LEU A 70 -9.55 -2.26 -7.25
N ALA A 71 -10.59 -1.63 -7.80
CA ALA A 71 -11.51 -2.27 -8.76
C ALA A 71 -12.09 -3.56 -8.14
N SER A 72 -11.77 -4.73 -8.69
CA SER A 72 -12.23 -6.00 -8.15
C SER A 72 -11.18 -6.69 -7.27
N LEU A 73 -10.03 -6.04 -7.01
CA LEU A 73 -8.93 -6.62 -6.26
C LEU A 73 -8.92 -6.10 -4.82
N PRO A 74 -9.31 -6.92 -3.84
CA PRO A 74 -9.20 -6.52 -2.44
C PRO A 74 -7.75 -6.54 -1.96
N TRP A 75 -7.43 -5.59 -1.09
CA TRP A 75 -6.15 -5.58 -0.41
C TRP A 75 -6.38 -5.41 1.09
N GLN A 76 -5.40 -5.87 1.87
CA GLN A 76 -5.38 -5.71 3.32
C GLN A 76 -4.09 -5.01 3.73
N LEU A 77 -4.19 -4.18 4.75
CA LEU A 77 -3.00 -3.56 5.32
C LEU A 77 -2.19 -4.62 6.04
N GLN A 78 -0.97 -4.84 5.57
CA GLN A 78 -0.01 -5.69 6.26
C GLN A 78 0.66 -4.91 7.39
N ARG A 79 1.14 -3.70 7.09
CA ARG A 79 1.79 -2.85 8.07
C ARG A 79 1.85 -1.39 7.57
N TRP A 80 1.65 -0.46 8.47
CA TRP A 80 2.04 0.93 8.31
C TRP A 80 3.13 1.22 9.33
N GLN A 81 4.27 1.70 8.85
CA GLN A 81 5.39 2.09 9.71
C GLN A 81 5.76 3.53 9.44
N PRO A 82 5.41 4.47 10.34
CA PRO A 82 5.82 5.85 10.16
C PRO A 82 7.33 5.98 10.35
N HIS A 83 7.95 6.83 9.53
CA HIS A 83 9.39 7.08 9.61
C HIS A 83 9.67 8.37 10.36
N ASP A 84 8.98 9.42 9.98
CA ASP A 84 9.00 10.72 10.67
C ASP A 84 7.57 11.28 10.62
N GLY A 85 7.37 12.54 10.98
CA GLY A 85 6.03 13.13 10.96
C GLY A 85 5.43 13.31 9.57
N SER A 86 6.18 13.07 8.49
CA SER A 86 5.74 13.36 7.13
C SER A 86 5.86 12.19 6.16
N SER A 87 6.42 11.05 6.58
CA SER A 87 6.59 9.90 5.68
C SER A 87 6.46 8.59 6.43
N GLY A 88 6.28 7.51 5.68
CA GLY A 88 6.21 6.17 6.24
C GLY A 88 6.19 5.10 5.16
N ARG A 89 6.30 3.86 5.58
CA ARG A 89 6.30 2.70 4.70
C ARG A 89 4.98 1.97 4.82
N LEU A 90 4.31 1.80 3.69
CA LEU A 90 3.07 1.06 3.56
C LEU A 90 3.37 -0.32 3.02
N SER A 91 2.86 -1.36 3.68
CA SER A 91 2.94 -2.73 3.22
C SER A 91 1.52 -3.28 3.09
N LEU A 92 1.21 -3.83 1.92
CA LEU A 92 -0.12 -4.34 1.60
C LEU A 92 -0.03 -5.82 1.24
N ARG A 93 -1.09 -6.54 1.58
CA ARG A 93 -1.28 -7.91 1.17
C ARG A 93 -2.48 -7.99 0.23
N TRP A 94 -2.26 -8.58 -0.94
CA TRP A 94 -3.30 -8.77 -1.94
C TRP A 94 -4.02 -10.11 -1.74
N ASP A 95 -5.17 -10.24 -2.39
CA ASP A 95 -6.01 -11.44 -2.29
C ASP A 95 -5.29 -12.71 -2.75
N ASP A 96 -4.35 -12.58 -3.67
CA ASP A 96 -3.54 -13.72 -4.15
C ASP A 96 -2.37 -14.09 -3.21
N GLY A 97 -2.26 -13.40 -2.07
CA GLY A 97 -1.20 -13.63 -1.08
C GLY A 97 0.08 -12.85 -1.34
N SER A 98 0.18 -12.13 -2.47
CA SER A 98 1.36 -11.33 -2.75
C SER A 98 1.42 -10.09 -1.86
N LEU A 99 2.64 -9.62 -1.58
CA LEU A 99 2.89 -8.44 -0.77
C LEU A 99 3.42 -7.30 -1.63
N SER A 100 3.01 -6.08 -1.30
CA SER A 100 3.50 -4.88 -1.94
C SER A 100 3.97 -3.90 -0.88
N HIS A 101 5.03 -3.16 -1.18
CA HIS A 101 5.58 -2.15 -0.29
C HIS A 101 5.68 -0.84 -1.04
N GLN A 102 5.31 0.25 -0.37
CA GLN A 102 5.34 1.58 -0.96
C GLN A 102 5.77 2.59 0.09
N TRP A 103 6.75 3.39 -0.25
CA TRP A 103 7.12 4.55 0.57
C TRP A 103 6.14 5.69 0.26
N LEU A 104 5.58 6.28 1.30
CA LEU A 104 4.62 7.37 1.15
C LEU A 104 5.08 8.62 1.86
N GLU A 105 4.85 9.75 1.23
CA GLU A 105 4.94 11.05 1.86
C GLU A 105 3.54 11.49 2.27
N VAL A 106 3.37 11.77 3.55
CA VAL A 106 2.10 12.20 4.11
C VAL A 106 2.20 13.69 4.33
N SER A 107 1.58 14.47 3.46
CA SER A 107 1.53 15.92 3.63
C SER A 107 0.62 16.28 4.79
N PRO A 108 1.08 17.14 5.71
CA PRO A 108 0.21 17.64 6.77
C PRO A 108 -0.93 18.50 6.24
#